data_11bc467f81123bd22ee3ada42236e20e
#
_entry.id   11bc467f81123bd22ee3ada42236e20e
#
_cell.length_a   1.000
_cell.length_b   1.000
_cell.length_c   1.000
_cell.angle_alpha   90.00
_cell.angle_beta   90.00
_cell.angle_gamma   90.00
#
_symmetry.space_group_name_H-M   'P 1'
#
loop_
_entity.id
_entity.type
_entity.pdbx_description
1 polymer ?
#
loop_
_entity_poly.entity_id
_entity_poly.type
_entity_poly.pdbx_seq_one_letter_code
_entity_poly.pdbx_strand_id
1 'polypeptide(L)'
;MTNLSQALCSIQNAQQAHRRSLSVPFSKLVWSLLKILLVHGYIKGFFRQKGSINIFLKQNEEGKGLRKIQQISRSKQRVYVSCKKLPTLENGLGLLILSTPKGVCTSQQAQKNRVGGDILCQVF
;
A
#
# COMPACT_ATOMS: atom_id res chain seq x y z
N MET A 1 -7.95 11.19 7.15
CA MET A 1 -7.19 10.49 6.11
C MET A 1 -8.05 9.90 5.04
N THR A 2 -8.86 10.75 4.53
CA THR A 2 -9.81 10.36 3.52
C THR A 2 -9.13 9.92 2.22
N ASN A 3 -8.00 10.57 1.85
CA ASN A 3 -7.35 10.27 0.57
C ASN A 3 -6.75 8.87 0.52
N LEU A 4 -6.12 8.41 1.62
CA LEU A 4 -5.57 7.06 1.65
C LEU A 4 -6.66 6.01 1.62
N SER A 5 -7.70 6.18 2.44
CA SER A 5 -8.84 5.24 2.49
C SER A 5 -9.53 5.15 1.12
N GLN A 6 -9.78 6.29 0.48
CA GLN A 6 -10.38 6.31 -0.84
C GLN A 6 -9.52 5.63 -1.88
N ALA A 7 -8.20 5.89 -1.85
CA ALA A 7 -7.28 5.27 -2.80
C ALA A 7 -7.25 3.75 -2.63
N LEU A 8 -7.13 3.26 -1.40
CA LEU A 8 -7.09 1.83 -1.13
C LEU A 8 -8.39 1.14 -1.54
N CYS A 9 -9.53 1.73 -1.22
CA CYS A 9 -10.84 1.19 -1.63
C CYS A 9 -10.98 1.18 -3.15
N SER A 10 -10.56 2.26 -3.82
CA SER A 10 -10.65 2.34 -5.27
C SER A 10 -9.78 1.29 -5.94
N ILE A 11 -8.56 1.08 -5.44
CA ILE A 11 -7.66 0.06 -5.98
C ILE A 11 -8.25 -1.33 -5.80
N GLN A 12 -8.77 -1.63 -4.61
CA GLN A 12 -9.35 -2.93 -4.33
C GLN A 12 -10.59 -3.19 -5.20
N ASN A 13 -11.47 -2.20 -5.32
CA ASN A 13 -12.67 -2.33 -6.14
C ASN A 13 -12.32 -2.53 -7.61
N ALA A 14 -11.35 -1.77 -8.12
CA ALA A 14 -10.91 -1.90 -9.50
C ALA A 14 -10.28 -3.27 -9.75
N GLN A 15 -9.51 -3.79 -8.79
CA GLN A 15 -8.91 -5.11 -8.90
C GLN A 15 -9.96 -6.21 -8.93
N GLN A 16 -10.99 -6.11 -8.08
CA GLN A 16 -12.09 -7.07 -8.05
C GLN A 16 -12.94 -7.02 -9.32
N ALA A 17 -13.08 -5.82 -9.91
CA ALA A 17 -13.82 -5.64 -11.16
C ALA A 17 -12.98 -5.96 -12.39
N HIS A 18 -11.75 -6.45 -12.22
CA HIS A 18 -10.81 -6.77 -13.30
C HIS A 18 -10.51 -5.60 -14.23
N ARG A 19 -10.48 -4.39 -13.68
CA ARG A 19 -10.10 -3.20 -14.44
C ARG A 19 -8.60 -3.19 -14.69
N ARG A 20 -8.19 -2.62 -15.81
CA ARG A 20 -6.78 -2.51 -16.17
C ARG A 20 -6.13 -1.28 -15.55
N SER A 21 -6.89 -0.24 -15.32
CA SER A 21 -6.37 1.01 -14.78
C SER A 21 -7.44 1.75 -14.00
N LEU A 22 -6.99 2.70 -13.18
CA LEU A 22 -7.88 3.60 -12.44
C LEU A 22 -7.14 4.90 -12.18
N SER A 23 -7.89 5.90 -11.72
CA SER A 23 -7.34 7.19 -11.34
C SER A 23 -7.77 7.54 -9.92
N VAL A 24 -6.82 8.06 -9.13
CA VAL A 24 -7.08 8.50 -7.76
C VAL A 24 -6.51 9.90 -7.57
N PRO A 25 -7.05 10.70 -6.62
CA PRO A 25 -6.46 12.01 -6.33
C PRO A 25 -5.01 11.89 -5.85
N PHE A 26 -4.19 12.86 -6.20
CA PHE A 26 -2.80 12.86 -5.79
C PHE A 26 -2.65 13.10 -4.30
N SER A 27 -1.79 12.31 -3.66
CA SER A 27 -1.37 12.49 -2.28
C SER A 27 0.06 11.96 -2.16
N LYS A 28 0.90 12.65 -1.39
CA LYS A 28 2.28 12.19 -1.18
C LYS A 28 2.31 10.81 -0.55
N LEU A 29 1.39 10.55 0.37
CA LEU A 29 1.28 9.26 1.06
C LEU A 29 0.91 8.15 0.07
N VAL A 30 -0.09 8.40 -0.77
CA VAL A 30 -0.51 7.45 -1.79
C VAL A 30 0.60 7.21 -2.81
N TRP A 31 1.30 8.27 -3.22
CA TRP A 31 2.42 8.16 -4.16
C TRP A 31 3.51 7.24 -3.60
N SER A 32 3.89 7.44 -2.35
CA SER A 32 4.89 6.59 -1.69
C SER A 32 4.43 5.15 -1.57
N LEU A 33 3.16 4.94 -1.24
CA LEU A 33 2.56 3.61 -1.18
C LEU A 33 2.63 2.90 -2.53
N LEU A 34 2.31 3.62 -3.62
CA LEU A 34 2.34 3.05 -4.96
C LEU A 34 3.75 2.65 -5.40
N LYS A 35 4.77 3.40 -4.98
CA LYS A 35 6.17 3.03 -5.25
C LYS A 35 6.48 1.67 -4.63
N ILE A 36 6.05 1.43 -3.41
CA ILE A 36 6.26 0.16 -2.73
C ILE A 36 5.52 -0.97 -3.45
N LEU A 37 4.28 -0.74 -3.83
CA LEU A 37 3.50 -1.74 -4.56
C LEU A 37 4.14 -2.09 -5.90
N LEU A 38 4.70 -1.10 -6.59
CA LEU A 38 5.39 -1.33 -7.85
C LEU A 38 6.65 -2.17 -7.66
N VAL A 39 7.48 -1.82 -6.68
CA VAL A 39 8.73 -2.55 -6.40
C VAL A 39 8.46 -4.02 -6.07
N HIS A 40 7.37 -4.29 -5.33
CA HIS A 40 7.01 -5.65 -4.96
C HIS A 40 6.15 -6.37 -6.01
N GLY A 41 5.89 -5.72 -7.14
CA GLY A 41 5.23 -6.36 -8.27
C GLY A 41 3.72 -6.49 -8.17
N TYR A 42 3.07 -5.72 -7.31
CA TYR A 42 1.61 -5.76 -7.17
C TYR A 42 0.88 -4.95 -8.22
N ILE A 43 1.52 -3.95 -8.80
CA ILE A 43 0.94 -3.13 -9.87
C ILE A 43 1.93 -3.05 -11.04
N LYS A 44 1.42 -2.73 -12.24
CA LYS A 44 2.26 -2.59 -13.43
C LYS A 44 2.99 -1.26 -13.48
N GLY A 45 2.35 -0.20 -13.01
CA GLY A 45 2.94 1.12 -13.01
C GLY A 45 1.95 2.19 -12.62
N PHE A 46 2.43 3.41 -12.53
CA PHE A 46 1.59 4.55 -12.23
C PHE A 46 2.28 5.83 -12.69
N PHE A 47 1.49 6.88 -12.95
CA PHE A 47 2.04 8.19 -13.29
C PHE A 47 1.10 9.30 -12.79
N ARG A 48 1.67 10.49 -12.58
CA ARG A 48 0.92 11.65 -12.14
C ARG A 48 0.42 12.45 -13.33
N GLN A 49 -0.84 12.88 -13.28
CA GLN A 49 -1.45 13.71 -14.30
C GLN A 49 -2.39 14.73 -13.64
N LYS A 50 -2.05 16.01 -13.70
CA LYS A 50 -2.89 17.14 -13.28
C LYS A 50 -3.63 16.92 -11.93
N GLY A 51 -2.88 16.63 -10.86
CA GLY A 51 -3.48 16.48 -9.54
C GLY A 51 -4.10 15.11 -9.27
N SER A 52 -3.97 14.16 -10.19
CA SER A 52 -4.39 12.79 -9.99
C SER A 52 -3.27 11.83 -10.35
N ILE A 53 -3.40 10.58 -9.91
CA ILE A 53 -2.47 9.51 -10.23
C ILE A 53 -3.22 8.45 -11.02
N ASN A 54 -2.71 8.11 -12.19
CA ASN A 54 -3.21 6.98 -12.98
C ASN A 54 -2.41 5.73 -12.62
N ILE A 55 -3.11 4.67 -12.26
CA ILE A 55 -2.52 3.43 -11.78
C ILE A 55 -2.87 2.31 -12.75
N PHE A 56 -1.86 1.55 -13.19
CA PHE A 56 -2.04 0.39 -14.04
C PHE A 56 -1.95 -0.88 -13.21
N LEU A 57 -3.03 -1.65 -13.20
CA LEU A 57 -3.17 -2.85 -12.37
C LEU A 57 -2.70 -4.09 -13.12
N LYS A 58 -2.19 -5.07 -12.35
CA LYS A 58 -1.93 -6.40 -12.87
C LYS A 58 -3.19 -7.23 -12.80
N GLN A 59 -3.45 -8.01 -13.83
CA GLN A 59 -4.55 -8.97 -13.80
C GLN A 59 -4.17 -10.16 -12.92
N ASN A 60 -5.15 -10.70 -12.20
CA ASN A 60 -4.92 -11.81 -11.28
C ASN A 60 -4.86 -13.18 -11.96
N GLU A 61 -4.86 -13.24 -13.29
CA GLU A 61 -4.86 -14.49 -14.03
C GLU A 61 -3.67 -15.38 -13.70
N GLU A 62 -2.53 -14.77 -13.35
CA GLU A 62 -1.34 -15.51 -12.94
C GLU A 62 -1.13 -15.52 -11.42
N GLY A 63 -2.08 -15.02 -10.65
CA GLY A 63 -1.97 -14.95 -9.20
C GLY A 63 -0.96 -13.96 -8.67
N LYS A 64 -0.45 -13.07 -9.51
CA LYS A 64 0.61 -12.11 -9.15
C LYS A 64 0.10 -10.72 -8.81
N GLY A 65 -1.18 -10.42 -9.06
CA GLY A 65 -1.76 -9.12 -8.76
C GLY A 65 -2.24 -9.02 -7.33
N LEU A 66 -2.77 -7.84 -7.00
CA LEU A 66 -3.37 -7.60 -5.70
C LEU A 66 -4.59 -8.48 -5.49
N ARG A 67 -4.62 -9.22 -4.39
CA ARG A 67 -5.79 -10.02 -4.01
C ARG A 67 -6.68 -9.27 -3.03
N LYS A 68 -6.06 -8.61 -2.05
CA LYS A 68 -6.80 -7.92 -1.01
C LYS A 68 -5.92 -6.83 -0.41
N ILE A 69 -6.55 -5.71 -0.06
CA ILE A 69 -5.91 -4.65 0.72
C ILE A 69 -6.74 -4.47 1.99
N GLN A 70 -6.08 -4.55 3.13
CA GLN A 70 -6.74 -4.31 4.42
C GLN A 70 -6.13 -3.08 5.06
N GLN A 71 -6.92 -2.03 5.20
CA GLN A 71 -6.48 -0.82 5.89
C GLN A 71 -6.51 -1.07 7.40
N ILE A 72 -5.40 -0.76 8.08
CA ILE A 72 -5.28 -1.00 9.52
C ILE A 72 -5.42 0.29 10.30
N SER A 73 -4.63 1.32 9.98
CA SER A 73 -4.76 2.63 10.62
C SER A 73 -5.80 3.48 9.90
N ARG A 74 -6.66 4.12 10.70
CA ARG A 74 -7.69 5.03 10.20
C ARG A 74 -7.53 6.39 10.85
N SER A 75 -8.21 7.41 10.32
CA SER A 75 -8.08 8.79 10.83
C SER A 75 -8.39 8.90 12.32
N LYS A 76 -9.32 8.10 12.82
CA LYS A 76 -9.73 8.12 14.23
C LYS A 76 -8.96 7.12 15.10
N GLN A 77 -8.28 6.16 14.48
CA GLN A 77 -7.62 5.10 15.23
C GLN A 77 -6.35 4.68 14.50
N ARG A 78 -5.22 5.12 15.00
CA ARG A 78 -3.92 4.79 14.44
C ARG A 78 -3.31 3.64 15.22
N VAL A 79 -2.73 2.68 14.50
CA VAL A 79 -2.09 1.52 15.09
C VAL A 79 -0.58 1.69 14.95
N TYR A 80 0.06 2.08 16.06
CA TYR A 80 1.51 2.26 16.12
C TYR A 80 2.18 0.98 16.61
N VAL A 81 3.30 0.62 15.99
CA VAL A 81 4.09 -0.55 16.40
C VAL A 81 5.56 -0.14 16.46
N SER A 82 6.23 -0.48 17.58
CA SER A 82 7.67 -0.24 17.71
C SER A 82 8.44 -1.26 16.84
N CYS A 83 9.69 -0.93 16.50
CA CYS A 83 10.49 -1.82 15.66
C CYS A 83 10.75 -3.18 16.30
N LYS A 84 10.74 -3.27 17.61
CA LYS A 84 10.92 -4.54 18.34
C LYS A 84 9.71 -5.46 18.25
N LYS A 85 8.52 -4.90 18.00
CA LYS A 85 7.27 -5.66 17.96
C LYS A 85 6.70 -5.79 16.56
N LEU A 86 7.45 -5.40 15.53
CA LEU A 86 6.99 -5.50 14.16
C LEU A 86 6.79 -6.96 13.78
N PRO A 87 5.60 -7.32 13.29
CA PRO A 87 5.38 -8.69 12.83
C PRO A 87 6.19 -8.97 11.58
N THR A 88 6.77 -10.17 11.52
CA THR A 88 7.44 -10.64 10.32
C THR A 88 6.45 -11.51 9.55
N LEU A 89 6.06 -11.05 8.36
CA LEU A 89 5.17 -11.83 7.51
C LEU A 89 6.00 -12.79 6.67
N GLU A 90 5.61 -14.05 6.70
CA GLU A 90 6.24 -15.08 5.87
C GLU A 90 5.85 -14.90 4.40
N ASN A 91 6.61 -15.54 3.52
CA ASN A 91 6.33 -15.52 2.09
C ASN A 91 4.89 -16.00 1.83
N GLY A 92 4.13 -15.21 1.06
CA GLY A 92 2.75 -15.53 0.73
C GLY A 92 1.70 -14.95 1.66
N LEU A 93 2.09 -14.37 2.80
CA LEU A 93 1.16 -13.72 3.73
C LEU A 93 1.00 -12.24 3.48
N GLY A 94 1.59 -11.74 2.38
CA GLY A 94 1.40 -10.36 1.99
C GLY A 94 2.49 -9.42 2.49
N LEU A 95 2.19 -8.15 2.46
CA LEU A 95 3.13 -7.08 2.73
C LEU A 95 2.49 -6.11 3.72
N LEU A 96 3.23 -5.79 4.78
CA LEU A 96 2.78 -4.81 5.77
C LEU A 96 3.47 -3.47 5.47
N ILE A 97 2.70 -2.42 5.31
CA ILE A 97 3.20 -1.09 4.95
C ILE A 97 2.98 -0.13 6.11
N LEU A 98 4.05 0.57 6.49
CA LEU A 98 4.06 1.48 7.62
C LEU A 98 4.44 2.90 7.21
N SER A 99 3.95 3.86 8.00
CA SER A 99 4.43 5.24 7.95
C SER A 99 5.40 5.44 9.12
N THR A 100 6.66 5.73 8.82
CA THR A 100 7.71 5.94 9.81
C THR A 100 8.27 7.35 9.70
N PRO A 101 9.03 7.82 10.71
CA PRO A 101 9.72 9.10 10.59
C PRO A 101 10.65 9.21 9.40
N LYS A 102 11.12 8.07 8.87
CA LYS A 102 11.98 8.03 7.68
C LYS A 102 11.20 7.88 6.38
N GLY A 103 9.87 7.86 6.44
CA GLY A 103 9.00 7.74 5.28
C GLY A 103 8.17 6.47 5.30
N VAL A 104 7.42 6.26 4.22
CA VAL A 104 6.59 5.07 4.06
C VAL A 104 7.49 3.91 3.63
N CYS A 105 7.37 2.79 4.32
CA CYS A 105 8.21 1.61 4.04
C CYS A 105 7.48 0.33 4.45
N THR A 106 8.07 -0.81 4.10
CA THR A 106 7.58 -2.12 4.52
C THR A 106 8.07 -2.44 5.93
N SER A 107 7.44 -3.44 6.57
CA SER A 107 7.87 -3.88 7.90
C SER A 107 9.32 -4.37 7.90
N GLN A 108 9.75 -5.03 6.84
CA GLN A 108 11.14 -5.49 6.73
C GLN A 108 12.12 -4.33 6.69
N GLN A 109 11.81 -3.29 5.92
CA GLN A 109 12.64 -2.09 5.85
C GLN A 109 12.66 -1.34 7.18
N ALA A 110 11.53 -1.27 7.87
CA ALA A 110 11.44 -0.62 9.18
C ALA A 110 12.28 -1.36 10.22
N GLN A 111 12.25 -2.69 10.22
CA GLN A 111 13.10 -3.49 11.11
C GLN A 111 14.58 -3.28 10.83
N LYS A 112 14.94 -3.25 9.55
CA LYS A 112 16.33 -3.03 9.12
C LYS A 112 16.85 -1.67 9.58
N ASN A 113 16.00 -0.65 9.51
CA ASN A 113 16.34 0.71 9.90
C ASN A 113 16.11 0.98 11.38
N ARG A 114 15.63 -0.02 12.14
CA ARG A 114 15.34 0.06 13.57
C ARG A 114 14.39 1.22 13.91
N VAL A 115 13.34 1.39 13.11
CA VAL A 115 12.31 2.40 13.33
C VAL A 115 10.96 1.73 13.45
N GLY A 116 10.12 2.28 14.31
CA GLY A 116 8.70 1.91 14.39
C GLY A 116 7.86 2.92 13.64
N GLY A 117 6.58 2.65 13.51
CA GLY A 117 5.66 3.56 12.84
C GLY A 117 4.23 3.09 12.89
N ASP A 118 3.36 3.89 12.28
CA ASP A 118 1.95 3.54 12.14
C ASP A 118 1.77 2.53 11.01
N ILE A 119 1.08 1.44 11.31
CA ILE A 119 0.75 0.44 10.28
C ILE A 119 -0.38 1.01 9.42
N LEU A 120 -0.11 1.27 8.15
CA LEU A 120 -1.10 1.83 7.23
C LEU A 120 -2.05 0.77 6.71
N CYS A 121 -1.49 -0.29 6.14
CA CYS A 121 -2.30 -1.34 5.52
C CYS A 121 -1.49 -2.61 5.38
N GLN A 122 -2.21 -3.69 5.11
CA GLN A 122 -1.65 -4.98 4.73
C GLN A 122 -2.14 -5.31 3.32
N VAL A 123 -1.22 -5.72 2.46
CA VAL A 123 -1.50 -6.03 1.06
C VAL A 123 -1.25 -7.50 0.83
N PHE A 124 -2.21 -8.16 0.19
CA PHE A 124 -2.11 -9.58 -0.12
C PHE A 124 -2.01 -9.84 -1.62
#